data_43394e4a49fd6f24e7c2870b8940204c
#
_entry.id   43394e4a49fd6f24e7c2870b8940204c
#
_cell.length_a   1.000
_cell.length_b   1.000
_cell.length_c   1.000
_cell.angle_alpha   90.00
_cell.angle_beta   90.00
_cell.angle_gamma   90.00
#
_symmetry.space_group_name_H-M   'P 1'
#
loop_
_entity.id
_entity.type
_entity.pdbx_description
1 polymer ?
#
loop_
_entity_poly.entity_id
_entity_poly.type
_entity_poly.pdbx_seq_one_letter_code
_entity_poly.pdbx_strand_id
1 'polypeptide(L)' 'MKLQQNQIWHKGGEYYRIVQLERLDVQFKTMTDPLSGRGPHERVTKKEFCRLLKGAVLVEGEDLGRQQQQQQQ' A
#
# COMPACT_ATOMS: atom_id res chain seq x y z
N MET A 1 -5.08 -8.32 10.74
CA MET A 1 -4.84 -7.52 9.54
C MET A 1 -4.65 -8.42 8.35
N LYS A 2 -5.36 -8.15 7.29
CA LYS A 2 -5.27 -8.99 6.12
C LYS A 2 -4.61 -8.25 4.99
N LEU A 3 -3.48 -8.74 4.54
CA LEU A 3 -2.73 -8.11 3.47
C LEU A 3 -3.20 -8.63 2.11
N GLN A 4 -3.25 -7.76 1.14
CA GLN A 4 -3.63 -8.14 -0.20
C GLN A 4 -2.77 -7.40 -1.20
N GLN A 5 -2.58 -8.03 -2.35
CA GLN A 5 -1.80 -7.41 -3.39
C GLN A 5 -2.47 -6.14 -3.87
N ASN A 6 -1.67 -5.15 -4.16
CA ASN A 6 -2.10 -3.84 -4.63
C ASN A 6 -2.74 -2.94 -3.58
N GLN A 7 -2.74 -3.35 -2.31
CA GLN A 7 -3.18 -2.46 -1.27
C GLN A 7 -2.21 -1.31 -1.12
N ILE A 8 -2.71 -0.16 -0.71
CA ILE A 8 -1.89 1.01 -0.43
C ILE A 8 -2.17 1.41 1.01
N TRP A 9 -1.12 1.53 1.79
CA TRP A 9 -1.21 1.94 3.18
C TRP A 9 -0.56 3.31 3.35
N HIS A 10 -1.14 4.16 4.16
CA HIS A 10 -0.65 5.51 4.37
C HIS A 10 -0.18 5.68 5.81
N LYS A 11 1.04 6.16 5.99
CA LYS A 11 1.58 6.40 7.29
C LYS A 11 2.50 7.61 7.21
N GLY A 12 2.19 8.64 7.98
CA GLY A 12 2.98 9.86 7.91
C GLY A 12 2.85 10.48 6.53
N GLY A 13 3.93 10.82 5.95
CA GLY A 13 3.90 11.41 4.62
C GLY A 13 4.18 10.41 3.53
N GLU A 14 4.09 9.13 3.85
CA GLU A 14 4.44 8.10 2.87
C GLU A 14 3.33 7.13 2.63
N TYR A 15 3.38 6.49 1.46
CA TYR A 15 2.42 5.47 1.10
C TYR A 15 3.18 4.21 0.76
N TYR A 16 2.69 3.06 1.21
CA TYR A 16 3.32 1.77 0.94
C TYR A 16 2.37 0.97 0.09
N ARG A 17 2.80 0.65 -1.13
CA ARG A 17 1.98 -0.14 -2.03
C ARG A 17 2.53 -1.55 -2.09
N ILE A 18 1.70 -2.54 -1.83
CA ILE A 18 2.10 -3.93 -1.91
C ILE A 18 2.16 -4.31 -3.38
N VAL A 19 3.37 -4.57 -3.87
CA VAL A 19 3.57 -4.92 -5.25
C VAL A 19 3.41 -6.42 -5.43
N GLN A 20 3.96 -7.18 -4.50
CA GLN A 20 3.92 -8.63 -4.61
C GLN A 20 3.75 -9.21 -3.21
N LEU A 21 2.69 -9.96 -3.01
CA LEU A 21 2.45 -10.60 -1.72
C LEU A 21 2.85 -12.06 -1.88
N GLU A 22 3.89 -12.45 -1.16
CA GLU A 22 4.37 -13.82 -1.22
C GLU A 22 3.97 -14.54 0.05
N ARG A 23 4.29 -15.81 0.11
CA ARG A 23 3.88 -16.62 1.23
C ARG A 23 4.38 -16.08 2.56
N LEU A 24 5.65 -15.74 2.63
CA LEU A 24 6.23 -15.23 3.86
C LEU A 24 6.73 -13.82 3.76
N ASP A 25 6.79 -13.27 2.58
CA ASP A 25 7.40 -11.97 2.35
C ASP A 25 6.45 -11.02 1.65
N VAL A 26 6.78 -9.76 1.71
CA VAL A 26 6.02 -8.72 1.02
C VAL A 26 7.01 -7.85 0.27
N GLN A 27 6.75 -7.61 -1.00
CA GLN A 27 7.52 -6.65 -1.77
C GLN A 27 6.63 -5.43 -1.92
N PHE A 28 7.15 -4.28 -1.59
CA PHE A 28 6.35 -3.08 -1.62
C PHE A 28 7.17 -1.89 -2.07
N LYS A 29 6.48 -0.84 -2.48
CA LYS A 29 7.12 0.40 -2.85
C LYS A 29 6.72 1.47 -1.87
N THR A 30 7.68 2.33 -1.53
CA THR A 30 7.40 3.48 -0.68
C THR A 30 7.25 4.67 -1.59
N MET A 31 6.10 5.33 -1.53
CA MET A 31 5.78 6.43 -2.42
C MET A 31 5.40 7.66 -1.61
N THR A 32 5.60 8.82 -2.18
CA THR A 32 5.14 10.04 -1.52
C THR A 32 3.79 10.47 -2.11
N ASP A 33 3.39 9.85 -3.22
CA ASP A 33 2.14 10.16 -3.87
C ASP A 33 1.48 8.84 -4.20
N PRO A 34 0.29 8.57 -3.71
CA PRO A 34 -0.34 7.26 -3.89
C PRO A 34 -0.61 6.91 -5.35
N LEU A 35 -0.64 7.89 -6.22
CA LEU A 35 -0.91 7.64 -7.63
C LEU A 35 0.32 7.61 -8.50
N SER A 36 1.49 7.93 -7.93
CA SER A 36 2.67 8.02 -8.76
C SER A 36 3.19 6.67 -9.21
N GLY A 37 3.04 5.67 -8.38
CA GLY A 37 3.57 4.37 -8.70
C GLY A 37 5.09 4.30 -8.67
N ARG A 38 5.76 5.35 -8.24
CA ARG A 38 7.20 5.39 -8.20
C ARG A 38 7.71 5.41 -6.79
N GLY A 39 8.84 4.80 -6.56
CA GLY A 39 9.46 4.81 -5.26
C GLY A 39 10.35 3.61 -5.08
N PRO A 40 11.14 3.61 -4.04
CA PRO A 40 12.02 2.48 -3.76
C PRO A 40 11.21 1.22 -3.55
N HIS A 41 11.74 0.14 -4.07
CA HIS A 41 11.11 -1.16 -3.97
C HIS A 41 11.87 -1.96 -2.91
N GLU A 42 11.16 -2.48 -1.94
CA GLU A 42 11.78 -3.25 -0.88
C GLU A 42 11.06 -4.55 -0.66
N ARG A 43 11.77 -5.48 -0.05
CA ARG A 43 11.21 -6.79 0.28
C ARG A 43 11.48 -7.07 1.74
N VAL A 44 10.45 -7.37 2.50
CA VAL A 44 10.57 -7.68 3.92
C VAL A 44 9.68 -8.86 4.22
N THR A 45 9.82 -9.42 5.41
CA THR A 45 8.92 -10.49 5.81
C THR A 45 7.56 -9.89 6.11
N LYS A 46 6.52 -10.71 6.07
CA LYS A 46 5.19 -10.24 6.42
C LYS A 46 5.16 -9.70 7.83
N LYS A 47 5.90 -10.32 8.72
CA LYS A 47 5.96 -9.90 10.10
C LYS A 47 6.56 -8.50 10.19
N GLU A 48 7.61 -8.25 9.45
CA GLU A 48 8.23 -6.93 9.44
C GLU A 48 7.33 -5.90 8.81
N PHE A 49 6.63 -6.29 7.76
CA PHE A 49 5.74 -5.37 7.09
C PHE A 49 4.58 -4.99 8.01
N CYS A 50 4.07 -5.94 8.78
CA CYS A 50 3.01 -5.64 9.71
C CYS A 50 3.48 -4.67 10.79
N ARG A 51 4.73 -4.77 11.20
CA ARG A 51 5.28 -3.83 12.16
C ARG A 51 5.40 -2.45 11.53
N LEU A 52 5.80 -2.41 10.28
CA LEU A 52 5.94 -1.16 9.57
C LEU A 52 4.58 -0.49 9.46
N LEU A 53 3.52 -1.26 9.29
CA LEU A 53 2.20 -0.70 9.14
C LEU A 53 1.54 -0.28 10.43
N LYS A 54 2.23 -0.45 11.57
CA LYS A 54 1.64 -0.04 12.82
C LYS A 54 1.35 1.44 12.77
N GLY A 55 0.13 1.83 12.99
CA GLY A 55 -0.28 3.22 12.88
C GLY A 55 -0.63 3.65 11.47
N ALA A 56 -0.48 2.77 10.49
CA ALA A 56 -0.82 3.12 9.13
C ALA A 56 -2.32 2.92 8.90
N VAL A 57 -2.82 3.58 7.89
CA VAL A 57 -4.23 3.50 7.54
C VAL A 57 -4.34 2.95 6.13
N LEU A 58 -5.22 1.99 5.93
CA LEU A 58 -5.43 1.42 4.62
C LEU A 58 -6.16 2.44 3.74
N VAL A 59 -5.57 2.71 2.59
CA VAL A 59 -6.18 3.61 1.63
C VAL A 59 -6.96 2.73 0.69
N GLU A 60 -8.27 2.84 0.73
CA GLU A 60 -9.09 1.98 -0.09
C GLU A 60 -8.94 2.35 -1.54
N GLY A 61 -8.90 1.37 -2.36
CA GLY A 61 -8.81 1.60 -3.79
C GLY A 61 -9.94 2.44 -4.28
N GLU A 62 -11.10 2.30 -3.66
CA GLU A 62 -12.21 3.07 -3.99
C GLU A 62 -12.03 4.52 -3.72
N ASP A 63 -11.30 4.87 -2.68
CA ASP A 63 -11.06 6.26 -2.36
C ASP A 63 -10.22 6.92 -3.45
N LEU A 64 -9.27 6.18 -3.98
CA LEU A 64 -8.44 6.71 -5.03
C LEU A 64 -9.21 6.76 -6.34
N GLY A 65 -9.97 5.73 -6.60
CA GLY A 65 -10.71 5.67 -7.84
C GLY A 65 -11.86 6.62 -7.85
N ARG A 66 -12.44 6.85 -6.68
CA ARG A 66 -13.56 7.72 -6.59
C ARG A 66 -13.26 9.09 -7.10
N GLN A 67 -12.05 9.50 -6.96
CA GLN A 67 -11.67 10.77 -7.46
C GLN A 67 -11.69 10.79 -8.96
N GLN A 68 -11.61 9.63 -9.57
CA GLN A 68 -11.59 9.55 -10.96
C GLN A 68 -12.83 9.05 -11.52
N GLN A 69 -13.50 8.21 -10.82
CA GLN A 69 -14.61 7.68 -11.39
C GLN A 69 -15.73 7.82 -10.63
N GLN A 70 -15.86 8.64 -9.86
CA GLN A 70 -16.84 8.72 -9.06
C GLN A 70 -18.05 8.54 -9.63
N GLN A 71 -18.12 8.38 -10.58
CA GLN A 71 -19.17 8.14 -11.07
C GLN A 71 -19.59 6.90 -11.16
N GLN A 72 -19.11 6.19 -11.00
CA GLN A 72 -19.36 4.99 -11.12
C GLN A 72 -20.14 4.52 -10.30
N GLN A 73 -20.38 4.74 -9.71
CA GLN A 73 -21.06 4.29 -8.96
C GLN A 73 -21.82 4.36 -8.96
#